data_d5b0a904e264f52246d80f7cee23b6b8
#
_entry.id   d5b0a904e264f52246d80f7cee23b6b8
#
_cell.length_a   1.000
_cell.length_b   1.000
_cell.length_c   1.000
_cell.angle_alpha   90.00
_cell.angle_beta   90.00
_cell.angle_gamma   90.00
#
_symmetry.space_group_name_H-M   'P 1'
#
loop_
_entity.id
_entity.type
_entity.pdbx_description
1 polymer ?
#
loop_
_entity_poly.entity_id
_entity_poly.type
_entity_poly.pdbx_seq_one_letter_code
_entity_poly.pdbx_strand_id
1 'polypeptide(L)'
;MILYSFRRCPYAIRARLALKLANVNYKTIEIDLKSKDPDFLKISKKGTVPVLVLNNKIIIEQSIKIMFWAFQNNNLKNLISYKQDEQIRLIDYTEQYFKKYLDAFKYCPKVKIAQKQQCREKAEFYLIKLEKLLKKNKFLYCSKAILSDYAILPFIRQYFFSDFSYSKN
;
A
#
# COMPACT_ATOMS: atom_id res chain seq x y z
N MET A 1 -18.68 8.98 -6.68
CA MET A 1 -17.48 8.89 -5.83
C MET A 1 -16.24 9.35 -6.60
N ILE A 2 -15.28 9.96 -5.91
CA ILE A 2 -14.02 10.45 -6.50
C ILE A 2 -12.87 9.92 -5.68
N LEU A 3 -11.86 9.35 -6.34
CA LEU A 3 -10.60 8.93 -5.73
C LEU A 3 -9.47 9.86 -6.19
N TYR A 4 -8.93 10.65 -5.29
CA TYR A 4 -7.68 11.38 -5.48
C TYR A 4 -6.52 10.42 -5.30
N SER A 5 -5.64 10.34 -6.29
CA SER A 5 -4.67 9.26 -6.42
C SER A 5 -3.33 9.75 -6.98
N PHE A 6 -2.29 8.96 -6.79
CA PHE A 6 -1.04 9.09 -7.53
C PHE A 6 -0.63 7.71 -8.05
N ARG A 7 -0.42 7.60 -9.36
CA ARG A 7 -0.26 6.32 -10.08
C ARG A 7 0.78 5.40 -9.45
N ARG A 8 1.94 5.93 -9.03
CA ARG A 8 3.07 5.16 -8.52
C ARG A 8 3.09 5.02 -6.99
N CYS A 9 2.17 5.64 -6.27
CA CYS A 9 2.10 5.56 -4.81
C CYS A 9 1.57 4.19 -4.36
N PRO A 10 2.29 3.40 -3.54
CA PRO A 10 1.83 2.09 -3.10
C PRO A 10 0.54 2.17 -2.27
N TYR A 11 0.38 3.22 -1.46
CA TYR A 11 -0.85 3.48 -0.73
C TYR A 11 -2.05 3.71 -1.66
N ALA A 12 -1.86 4.48 -2.74
CA ALA A 12 -2.92 4.70 -3.71
C ALA A 12 -3.21 3.45 -4.57
N ILE A 13 -2.18 2.64 -4.86
CA ILE A 13 -2.36 1.37 -5.58
C ILE A 13 -3.23 0.41 -4.77
N ARG A 14 -2.96 0.22 -3.46
CA ARG A 14 -3.78 -0.70 -2.65
C ARG A 14 -5.23 -0.23 -2.49
N ALA A 15 -5.47 1.07 -2.42
CA ALA A 15 -6.84 1.62 -2.41
C ALA A 15 -7.56 1.33 -3.73
N ARG A 16 -6.90 1.54 -4.88
CA ARG A 16 -7.47 1.19 -6.19
C ARG A 16 -7.75 -0.32 -6.32
N LEU A 17 -6.84 -1.17 -5.81
CA LEU A 17 -7.04 -2.62 -5.80
C LEU A 17 -8.30 -3.00 -5.01
N ALA A 18 -8.45 -2.46 -3.81
CA ALA A 18 -9.61 -2.76 -2.96
C ALA A 18 -10.93 -2.29 -3.60
N LEU A 19 -10.96 -1.07 -4.14
CA LEU A 19 -12.14 -0.54 -4.83
C LEU A 19 -12.49 -1.37 -6.07
N LYS A 20 -11.48 -1.82 -6.84
CA LYS A 20 -11.68 -2.68 -8.00
C LYS A 20 -12.22 -4.06 -7.60
N LEU A 21 -11.65 -4.70 -6.59
CA LEU A 21 -12.11 -5.99 -6.05
C LEU A 21 -13.55 -5.91 -5.53
N ALA A 22 -13.89 -4.80 -4.90
CA ALA A 22 -15.23 -4.53 -4.38
C ALA A 22 -16.23 -4.08 -5.48
N ASN A 23 -15.81 -4.03 -6.74
CA ASN A 23 -16.60 -3.59 -7.88
C ASN A 23 -17.24 -2.20 -7.68
N VAL A 24 -16.51 -1.29 -7.02
CA VAL A 24 -16.95 0.08 -6.75
C VAL A 24 -16.68 0.97 -7.96
N ASN A 25 -17.69 1.71 -8.41
CA ASN A 25 -17.54 2.70 -9.47
C ASN A 25 -17.08 4.05 -8.89
N TYR A 26 -16.00 4.60 -9.43
CA TYR A 26 -15.45 5.90 -9.01
C TYR A 26 -14.71 6.59 -10.17
N LYS A 27 -14.63 7.90 -10.11
CA LYS A 27 -13.76 8.72 -10.97
C LYS A 27 -12.40 8.89 -10.28
N THR A 28 -11.30 8.69 -11.01
CA THR A 28 -9.97 8.97 -10.49
C THR A 28 -9.51 10.37 -10.89
N ILE A 29 -8.97 11.13 -9.93
CA ILE A 29 -8.26 12.39 -10.18
C ILE A 29 -6.80 12.15 -9.76
N GLU A 30 -5.90 12.28 -10.73
CA GLU A 30 -4.46 12.15 -10.49
C GLU A 30 -3.92 13.45 -9.90
N ILE A 31 -3.18 13.36 -8.79
CA ILE A 31 -2.59 14.51 -8.09
C ILE A 31 -1.12 14.63 -8.42
N ASP A 32 -0.71 15.81 -8.89
CA ASP A 32 0.71 16.15 -8.92
C ASP A 32 1.19 16.45 -7.50
N LEU A 33 2.06 15.58 -6.97
CA LEU A 33 2.58 15.72 -5.60
C LEU A 33 3.56 16.88 -5.45
N LYS A 34 4.09 17.42 -6.56
CA LYS A 34 5.01 18.57 -6.54
C LYS A 34 4.26 19.90 -6.59
N SER A 35 3.12 19.92 -7.28
CA SER A 35 2.26 21.09 -7.44
C SER A 35 0.82 20.69 -7.12
N LYS A 36 0.50 20.64 -5.84
CA LYS A 36 -0.82 20.17 -5.37
C LYS A 36 -1.88 21.24 -5.63
N ASP A 37 -2.98 20.79 -6.24
CA ASP A 37 -4.15 21.63 -6.49
C ASP A 37 -4.71 22.21 -5.16
N PRO A 38 -4.97 23.53 -5.08
CA PRO A 38 -5.58 24.15 -3.91
C PRO A 38 -6.93 23.53 -3.52
N ASP A 39 -7.74 23.08 -4.46
CA ASP A 39 -9.02 22.44 -4.17
C ASP A 39 -8.82 21.05 -3.57
N PHE A 40 -7.79 20.32 -3.98
CA PHE A 40 -7.40 19.08 -3.29
C PHE A 40 -6.96 19.34 -1.84
N LEU A 41 -6.24 20.43 -1.58
CA LEU A 41 -5.78 20.77 -0.21
C LEU A 41 -6.94 21.20 0.71
N LYS A 42 -8.05 21.72 0.17
CA LYS A 42 -9.28 21.95 0.93
C LYS A 42 -9.94 20.64 1.38
N ILE A 43 -9.81 19.57 0.57
CA ILE A 43 -10.36 18.24 0.85
C ILE A 43 -9.44 17.46 1.80
N SER A 44 -8.15 17.48 1.57
CA SER A 44 -7.13 16.81 2.39
C SER A 44 -6.11 17.81 2.91
N LYS A 45 -6.26 18.23 4.16
CA LYS A 45 -5.32 19.18 4.81
C LYS A 45 -3.88 18.66 4.84
N LYS A 46 -3.70 17.33 4.92
CA LYS A 46 -2.37 16.70 4.86
C LYS A 46 -1.79 16.68 3.45
N GLY A 47 -2.61 16.89 2.43
CA GLY A 47 -2.19 16.84 1.02
C GLY A 47 -1.59 15.49 0.63
N THR A 48 -2.03 14.40 1.24
CA THR A 48 -1.56 13.03 0.95
C THR A 48 -2.58 12.25 0.16
N VAL A 49 -2.13 11.34 -0.69
CA VAL A 49 -2.98 10.42 -1.44
C VAL A 49 -2.79 8.98 -0.92
N PRO A 50 -3.82 8.12 -1.01
CA PRO A 50 -5.14 8.34 -1.60
C PRO A 50 -6.13 9.06 -0.67
N VAL A 51 -7.12 9.72 -1.28
CA VAL A 51 -8.31 10.23 -0.59
C VAL A 51 -9.53 9.82 -1.39
N LEU A 52 -10.50 9.18 -0.73
CA LEU A 52 -11.77 8.79 -1.33
C LEU A 52 -12.89 9.72 -0.84
N VAL A 53 -13.56 10.38 -1.76
CA VAL A 53 -14.76 11.17 -1.50
C VAL A 53 -15.98 10.37 -1.96
N LEU A 54 -16.82 9.94 -0.99
CA LEU A 54 -18.01 9.13 -1.28
C LEU A 54 -19.15 9.99 -1.84
N ASN A 55 -19.43 11.06 -1.15
CA ASN A 55 -20.30 12.14 -1.53
C ASN A 55 -19.69 13.44 -0.98
N ASN A 56 -20.26 14.57 -1.25
CA ASN A 56 -19.69 15.87 -0.88
C ASN A 56 -19.48 16.06 0.64
N LYS A 57 -19.83 15.09 1.49
CA LYS A 57 -19.74 15.18 2.95
C LYS A 57 -18.83 14.13 3.58
N ILE A 58 -18.64 12.97 2.95
CA ILE A 58 -17.88 11.86 3.54
C ILE A 58 -16.56 11.69 2.80
N ILE A 59 -15.47 11.95 3.51
CA ILE A 59 -14.12 11.87 3.01
C ILE A 59 -13.39 10.77 3.80
N ILE A 60 -12.80 9.81 3.09
CA ILE A 60 -11.97 8.77 3.71
C ILE A 60 -10.53 9.01 3.29
N GLU A 61 -9.75 9.50 4.23
CA GLU A 61 -8.29 9.56 4.13
C GLU A 61 -7.69 8.24 4.63
N GLN A 62 -6.44 7.97 4.29
CA GLN A 62 -5.70 6.74 4.57
C GLN A 62 -6.21 5.53 3.78
N SER A 63 -5.28 4.96 3.03
CA SER A 63 -5.55 3.85 2.11
C SER A 63 -6.11 2.61 2.79
N ILE A 64 -5.68 2.32 4.03
CA ILE A 64 -6.20 1.15 4.76
C ILE A 64 -7.69 1.34 5.13
N LYS A 65 -8.10 2.54 5.50
CA LYS A 65 -9.52 2.85 5.78
C LYS A 65 -10.37 2.74 4.52
N ILE A 66 -9.82 3.12 3.36
CA ILE A 66 -10.50 2.94 2.06
C ILE A 66 -10.66 1.44 1.77
N MET A 67 -9.65 0.61 2.04
CA MET A 67 -9.75 -0.84 1.88
C MET A 67 -10.82 -1.44 2.79
N PHE A 68 -10.84 -1.07 4.07
CA PHE A 68 -11.87 -1.52 5.01
C PHE A 68 -13.27 -1.12 4.54
N TRP A 69 -13.44 0.15 4.17
CA TRP A 69 -14.73 0.63 3.66
C TRP A 69 -15.18 -0.17 2.43
N ALA A 70 -14.29 -0.38 1.46
CA ALA A 70 -14.60 -1.09 0.23
C ALA A 70 -15.03 -2.55 0.52
N PHE A 71 -14.33 -3.26 1.40
CA PHE A 71 -14.62 -4.66 1.69
C PHE A 71 -15.83 -4.85 2.61
N GLN A 72 -16.05 -3.95 3.58
CA GLN A 72 -17.18 -4.02 4.50
C GLN A 72 -18.52 -3.75 3.82
N ASN A 73 -18.54 -2.87 2.83
CA ASN A 73 -19.77 -2.44 2.17
C ASN A 73 -20.12 -3.24 0.89
N ASN A 74 -19.27 -4.22 0.49
CA ASN A 74 -19.45 -4.94 -0.78
C ASN A 74 -19.30 -6.46 -0.65
N ASN A 75 -19.81 -7.04 0.42
CA ASN A 75 -19.83 -8.51 0.68
C ASN A 75 -18.45 -9.18 0.72
N LEU A 76 -17.39 -8.43 1.02
CA LEU A 76 -16.02 -8.93 1.13
C LEU A 76 -15.49 -8.89 2.57
N LYS A 77 -16.37 -8.89 3.57
CA LYS A 77 -16.02 -8.84 5.00
C LYS A 77 -15.12 -10.01 5.43
N ASN A 78 -15.26 -11.15 4.79
CA ASN A 78 -14.44 -12.34 5.03
C ASN A 78 -12.95 -12.09 4.74
N LEU A 79 -12.60 -11.17 3.84
CA LEU A 79 -11.21 -10.78 3.58
C LEU A 79 -10.57 -10.07 4.77
N ILE A 80 -11.38 -9.44 5.62
CA ILE A 80 -10.94 -8.72 6.81
C ILE A 80 -10.94 -9.62 8.02
N SER A 81 -12.04 -10.36 8.25
CA SER A 81 -12.33 -11.02 9.51
C SER A 81 -11.40 -12.20 9.82
N TYR A 82 -10.88 -12.89 8.81
CA TYR A 82 -9.98 -14.01 9.03
C TYR A 82 -8.62 -13.53 9.56
N LYS A 83 -8.24 -13.95 10.76
CA LYS A 83 -7.00 -13.54 11.45
C LYS A 83 -6.78 -12.01 11.40
N GLN A 84 -7.82 -11.24 11.68
CA GLN A 84 -7.82 -9.79 11.52
C GLN A 84 -6.64 -9.10 12.22
N ASP A 85 -6.38 -9.47 13.48
CA ASP A 85 -5.31 -8.84 14.26
C ASP A 85 -3.92 -9.14 13.70
N GLU A 86 -3.68 -10.36 13.22
CA GLU A 86 -2.42 -10.73 12.57
C GLU A 86 -2.23 -9.97 11.26
N GLN A 87 -3.30 -9.83 10.48
CA GLN A 87 -3.28 -9.05 9.25
C GLN A 87 -2.93 -7.59 9.53
N ILE A 88 -3.58 -6.96 10.51
CA ILE A 88 -3.34 -5.54 10.86
C ILE A 88 -1.92 -5.38 11.36
N ARG A 89 -1.45 -6.22 12.29
CA ARG A 89 -0.04 -6.15 12.77
C ARG A 89 0.98 -6.28 11.64
N LEU A 90 0.73 -7.14 10.66
CA LEU A 90 1.64 -7.29 9.52
C LEU A 90 1.59 -6.08 8.59
N ILE A 91 0.42 -5.49 8.35
CA ILE A 91 0.25 -4.27 7.56
C ILE A 91 0.96 -3.10 8.24
N ASP A 92 0.76 -2.91 9.54
CA ASP A 92 1.43 -1.86 10.32
C ASP A 92 2.95 -2.04 10.31
N TYR A 93 3.44 -3.26 10.47
CA TYR A 93 4.86 -3.55 10.38
C TYR A 93 5.43 -3.27 8.97
N THR A 94 4.64 -3.53 7.93
CA THR A 94 5.01 -3.14 6.55
C THR A 94 5.17 -1.63 6.43
N GLU A 95 4.25 -0.86 6.99
CA GLU A 95 4.27 0.60 6.88
C GLU A 95 5.36 1.25 7.74
N GLN A 96 5.55 0.76 8.96
CA GLN A 96 6.48 1.37 9.91
C GLN A 96 7.92 0.90 9.70
N TYR A 97 8.13 -0.37 9.39
CA TYR A 97 9.46 -0.95 9.22
C TYR A 97 9.87 -1.03 7.75
N PHE A 98 9.18 -1.85 6.96
CA PHE A 98 9.60 -2.12 5.58
C PHE A 98 9.60 -0.86 4.71
N LYS A 99 8.54 -0.06 4.77
CA LYS A 99 8.42 1.17 3.99
C LYS A 99 9.52 2.18 4.30
N LYS A 100 9.93 2.29 5.55
CA LYS A 100 11.05 3.15 5.96
C LYS A 100 12.34 2.78 5.22
N TYR A 101 12.70 1.50 5.21
CA TYR A 101 13.92 1.04 4.55
C TYR A 101 13.80 1.00 3.03
N LEU A 102 12.63 0.68 2.51
CA LEU A 102 12.33 0.79 1.08
C LEU A 102 12.54 2.22 0.56
N ASP A 103 12.03 3.23 1.25
CA ASP A 103 12.20 4.62 0.84
C ASP A 103 13.66 5.06 0.98
N ALA A 104 14.30 4.73 2.09
CA ALA A 104 15.71 5.02 2.30
C ALA A 104 16.60 4.38 1.21
N PHE A 105 16.31 3.13 0.83
CA PHE A 105 16.97 2.45 -0.28
C PHE A 105 16.72 3.12 -1.62
N LYS A 106 15.45 3.39 -1.94
CA LYS A 106 15.01 3.94 -3.22
C LYS A 106 15.54 5.35 -3.50
N TYR A 107 15.58 6.19 -2.47
CA TYR A 107 15.96 7.61 -2.58
C TYR A 107 17.39 7.89 -2.09
N CYS A 108 18.16 6.84 -1.77
CA CYS A 108 19.55 6.99 -1.36
C CYS A 108 20.38 7.59 -2.50
N PRO A 109 21.18 8.64 -2.25
CA PRO A 109 22.12 9.15 -3.23
C PRO A 109 23.10 8.07 -3.69
N LYS A 110 23.44 8.07 -4.99
CA LYS A 110 24.36 7.06 -5.58
C LYS A 110 25.74 7.00 -4.92
N VAL A 111 26.20 8.10 -4.34
CA VAL A 111 27.49 8.19 -3.64
C VAL A 111 27.50 7.50 -2.26
N LYS A 112 26.33 7.13 -1.72
CA LYS A 112 26.21 6.49 -0.38
C LYS A 112 25.95 4.99 -0.51
N ILE A 113 26.82 4.27 -1.21
CA ILE A 113 26.64 2.85 -1.54
C ILE A 113 26.48 1.97 -0.29
N ALA A 114 27.34 2.15 0.74
CA ALA A 114 27.25 1.36 1.97
C ALA A 114 25.92 1.58 2.71
N GLN A 115 25.43 2.82 2.78
CA GLN A 115 24.14 3.13 3.40
C GLN A 115 22.98 2.52 2.59
N LYS A 116 23.07 2.56 1.27
CA LYS A 116 22.08 1.94 0.39
C LYS A 116 22.01 0.43 0.60
N GLN A 117 23.18 -0.23 0.70
CA GLN A 117 23.26 -1.66 0.96
C GLN A 117 22.66 -2.05 2.32
N GLN A 118 22.97 -1.29 3.37
CA GLN A 118 22.39 -1.52 4.70
C GLN A 118 20.85 -1.39 4.70
N CYS A 119 20.31 -0.39 3.97
CA CYS A 119 18.86 -0.25 3.84
C CYS A 119 18.23 -1.42 3.07
N ARG A 120 18.92 -1.96 2.05
CA ARG A 120 18.51 -3.15 1.33
C ARG A 120 18.40 -4.35 2.26
N GLU A 121 19.45 -4.66 3.01
CA GLU A 121 19.49 -5.78 3.97
C GLU A 121 18.34 -5.70 4.99
N LYS A 122 18.05 -4.51 5.50
CA LYS A 122 16.92 -4.31 6.41
C LYS A 122 15.58 -4.55 5.72
N ALA A 123 15.41 -4.14 4.46
CA ALA A 123 14.22 -4.44 3.68
C ALA A 123 14.09 -5.94 3.39
N GLU A 124 15.18 -6.61 3.02
CA GLU A 124 15.21 -8.06 2.74
C GLU A 124 14.89 -8.89 3.97
N PHE A 125 15.31 -8.46 5.16
CA PHE A 125 14.91 -9.11 6.41
C PHE A 125 13.37 -9.21 6.54
N TYR A 126 12.65 -8.16 6.13
CA TYR A 126 11.20 -8.20 6.09
C TYR A 126 10.68 -9.18 5.02
N LEU A 127 11.29 -9.22 3.83
CA LEU A 127 10.90 -10.14 2.76
C LEU A 127 11.06 -11.60 3.17
N ILE A 128 12.14 -11.94 3.87
CA ILE A 128 12.37 -13.28 4.44
C ILE A 128 11.23 -13.66 5.41
N LYS A 129 10.70 -12.71 6.17
CA LYS A 129 9.55 -12.96 7.05
C LYS A 129 8.29 -13.30 6.24
N LEU A 130 8.02 -12.59 5.15
CA LEU A 130 6.90 -12.90 4.25
C LEU A 130 7.08 -14.27 3.59
N GLU A 131 8.28 -14.58 3.13
CA GLU A 131 8.62 -15.88 2.52
C GLU A 131 8.33 -17.05 3.48
N LYS A 132 8.64 -16.90 4.78
CA LYS A 132 8.32 -17.92 5.79
C LYS A 132 6.80 -18.15 5.95
N LEU A 133 5.97 -17.13 5.73
CA LEU A 133 4.51 -17.28 5.73
C LEU A 133 4.03 -17.99 4.45
N LEU A 134 4.57 -17.61 3.29
CA LEU A 134 4.22 -18.15 2.00
C LEU A 134 4.68 -19.62 1.80
N LYS A 135 5.76 -20.05 2.49
CA LYS A 135 6.15 -21.48 2.52
C LYS A 135 5.10 -22.38 3.18
N LYS A 136 4.27 -21.82 4.07
CA LYS A 136 3.22 -22.58 4.78
C LYS A 136 1.87 -22.50 4.08
N ASN A 137 1.64 -21.49 3.27
CA ASN A 137 0.35 -21.21 2.67
C ASN A 137 0.53 -20.68 1.25
N LYS A 138 -0.50 -20.79 0.41
CA LYS A 138 -0.53 -20.20 -0.93
C LYS A 138 -0.48 -18.67 -0.92
N PHE A 139 -1.06 -18.05 0.12
CA PHE A 139 -1.03 -16.62 0.43
C PHE A 139 -0.52 -16.44 1.87
N LEU A 140 -0.38 -15.21 2.36
CA LEU A 140 0.30 -14.93 3.63
C LEU A 140 -0.24 -15.73 4.82
N TYR A 141 -1.55 -15.98 4.89
CA TYR A 141 -2.16 -16.66 6.05
C TYR A 141 -3.06 -17.85 5.70
N CYS A 142 -3.43 -18.04 4.45
CA CYS A 142 -4.34 -19.11 4.03
C CYS A 142 -4.24 -19.43 2.52
N SER A 143 -5.15 -20.26 2.02
CA SER A 143 -5.18 -20.67 0.61
C SER A 143 -5.79 -19.64 -0.34
N LYS A 144 -6.39 -18.57 0.18
CA LYS A 144 -7.02 -17.47 -0.60
C LYS A 144 -6.39 -16.15 -0.20
N ALA A 145 -6.28 -15.21 -1.16
CA ALA A 145 -5.81 -13.87 -0.85
C ALA A 145 -6.81 -13.13 0.04
N ILE A 146 -6.30 -12.45 1.08
CA ILE A 146 -7.07 -11.68 2.05
C ILE A 146 -6.56 -10.24 2.14
N LEU A 147 -7.08 -9.42 3.05
CA LEU A 147 -6.75 -8.01 3.17
C LEU A 147 -5.24 -7.74 3.19
N SER A 148 -4.46 -8.51 3.97
CA SER A 148 -3.00 -8.32 4.10
C SER A 148 -2.27 -8.55 2.79
N ASP A 149 -2.68 -9.52 1.96
CA ASP A 149 -2.06 -9.79 0.66
C ASP A 149 -2.22 -8.58 -0.26
N TYR A 150 -3.44 -8.08 -0.39
CA TYR A 150 -3.73 -6.90 -1.21
C TYR A 150 -3.11 -5.61 -0.67
N ALA A 151 -3.01 -5.48 0.66
CA ALA A 151 -2.47 -4.29 1.31
C ALA A 151 -0.95 -4.19 1.16
N ILE A 152 -0.23 -5.33 1.19
CA ILE A 152 1.23 -5.40 1.21
C ILE A 152 1.83 -5.45 -0.19
N LEU A 153 1.17 -6.14 -1.13
CA LEU A 153 1.65 -6.33 -2.50
C LEU A 153 2.18 -5.05 -3.19
N PRO A 154 1.53 -3.87 -3.09
CA PRO A 154 2.05 -2.67 -3.74
C PRO A 154 3.40 -2.18 -3.21
N PHE A 155 3.72 -2.47 -1.96
CA PHE A 155 5.02 -2.13 -1.35
C PHE A 155 6.11 -3.07 -1.83
N ILE A 156 5.81 -4.39 -1.90
CA ILE A 156 6.73 -5.38 -2.47
C ILE A 156 7.01 -5.06 -3.94
N ARG A 157 5.96 -4.75 -4.72
CA ARG A 157 6.11 -4.27 -6.09
C ARG A 157 7.00 -3.03 -6.18
N GLN A 158 6.85 -2.05 -5.28
CA GLN A 158 7.68 -0.86 -5.28
C GLN A 158 9.15 -1.21 -5.00
N TYR A 159 9.44 -2.13 -4.08
CA TYR A 159 10.79 -2.62 -3.80
C TYR A 159 11.40 -3.27 -5.04
N PHE A 160 10.69 -4.21 -5.66
CA PHE A 160 11.13 -4.92 -6.86
C PHE A 160 11.53 -3.95 -7.99
N PHE A 161 10.72 -2.92 -8.24
CA PHE A 161 11.02 -1.93 -9.27
C PHE A 161 11.98 -0.81 -8.84
N SER A 162 12.44 -0.79 -7.60
CA SER A 162 13.44 0.18 -7.14
C SER A 162 14.85 -0.17 -7.62
N ASP A 163 15.13 -1.45 -7.84
CA ASP A 163 16.36 -1.95 -8.43
C ASP A 163 16.05 -3.24 -9.21
N PHE A 164 15.51 -3.05 -10.42
CA PHE A 164 14.99 -4.13 -11.22
C PHE A 164 16.06 -5.14 -11.67
N SER A 165 17.29 -4.68 -11.92
CA SER A 165 18.41 -5.55 -12.30
C SER A 165 18.77 -6.53 -11.19
N TYR A 166 18.82 -6.04 -9.95
CA TYR A 166 19.09 -6.88 -8.78
C TYR A 166 17.95 -7.84 -8.46
N SER A 167 16.71 -7.40 -8.58
CA SER A 167 15.52 -8.18 -8.22
C SER A 167 15.18 -9.32 -9.19
N LYS A 168 15.92 -9.43 -10.30
CA LYS A 168 15.78 -10.52 -11.27
C LYS A 168 16.68 -11.74 -10.97
N ASN A 169 17.68 -11.56 -10.13
CA ASN A 169 18.57 -12.63 -9.67
C ASN A 169 18.07 -13.20 -8.34
#